data_1659d36acfe545da29592acb8f778354
#
_entry.id   1659d36acfe545da29592acb8f778354
#
_cell.length_a   1.000
_cell.length_b   1.000
_cell.length_c   1.000
_cell.angle_alpha   90.00
_cell.angle_beta   90.00
_cell.angle_gamma   90.00
#
_symmetry.space_group_name_H-M   'P 1'
#
loop_
_entity.id
_entity.type
_entity.pdbx_description
1 polymer ?
#
loop_
_entity_poly.entity_id
_entity_poly.type
_entity_poly.pdbx_seq_one_letter_code
_entity_poly.pdbx_strand_id
1 'polypeptide(L)'
;EARLYTEDPYDGFRPQTGQVLHWQPAATPSLRIDHGIAEGGAISPYYDAMVAKLIVHGHDREDAIRRLVTAIDGTPLLGVAHNARFLRDVLLHPDFRSARLTTTRLDEWAADGAPLLQRPVPDDSTWLLAAALAARGDLPAGAAAGLRSPGVAWQTLELRCQGEQRRWRACLD
;
A
#
# COMPACT_ATOMS: atom_id res chain seq x y z
N GLU A 1 13.11 -12.36 -4.04
CA GLU A 1 11.68 -12.72 -3.87
C GLU A 1 11.12 -11.98 -2.65
N ALA A 2 9.93 -11.43 -2.81
CA ALA A 2 9.10 -10.92 -1.73
C ALA A 2 7.74 -11.62 -1.76
N ARG A 3 7.24 -12.00 -0.59
CA ARG A 3 5.95 -12.66 -0.44
C ARG A 3 4.95 -11.67 0.13
N LEU A 4 3.94 -11.34 -0.66
CA LEU A 4 2.87 -10.45 -0.27
C LEU A 4 1.80 -11.23 0.50
N TYR A 5 1.62 -10.85 1.76
CA TYR A 5 0.60 -11.38 2.65
C TYR A 5 -0.44 -10.33 2.98
N THR A 6 -1.69 -10.73 3.04
CA THR A 6 -2.76 -9.92 3.63
C THR A 6 -2.72 -10.05 5.16
N GLU A 7 -1.68 -9.48 5.73
CA GLU A 7 -1.40 -9.40 7.16
C GLU A 7 -1.12 -7.96 7.56
N ASP A 8 -1.48 -7.61 8.79
CA ASP A 8 -1.17 -6.28 9.34
C ASP A 8 0.14 -6.32 10.15
N PRO A 9 1.26 -5.84 9.59
CA PRO A 9 2.56 -5.86 10.28
C PRO A 9 2.58 -5.00 11.55
N TYR A 10 1.64 -4.07 11.65
CA TYR A 10 1.54 -3.10 12.75
C TYR A 10 0.59 -3.58 13.86
N ASP A 11 -0.04 -4.75 13.69
CA ASP A 11 -0.89 -5.44 14.68
C ASP A 11 -0.51 -6.92 14.76
N GLY A 12 0.77 -7.19 15.02
CA GLY A 12 1.28 -8.55 15.24
C GLY A 12 1.13 -9.49 14.05
N PHE A 13 1.17 -8.98 12.83
CA PHE A 13 1.03 -9.77 11.59
C PHE A 13 -0.27 -10.58 11.52
N ARG A 14 -1.35 -10.05 12.11
CA ARG A 14 -2.66 -10.71 12.04
C ARG A 14 -3.16 -10.81 10.61
N PRO A 15 -3.61 -11.99 10.17
CA PRO A 15 -4.25 -12.17 8.86
C PRO A 15 -5.45 -11.24 8.70
N GLN A 16 -5.58 -10.66 7.51
CA GLN A 16 -6.64 -9.74 7.15
C GLN A 16 -7.50 -10.35 6.07
N THR A 17 -8.79 -10.12 6.15
CA THR A 17 -9.79 -10.55 5.16
C THR A 17 -10.51 -9.33 4.61
N GLY A 18 -11.07 -9.43 3.41
CA GLY A 18 -11.78 -8.33 2.79
C GLY A 18 -11.91 -8.48 1.29
N GLN A 19 -12.47 -7.47 0.66
CA GLN A 19 -12.61 -7.40 -0.79
C GLN A 19 -11.38 -6.71 -1.40
N VAL A 20 -10.87 -7.27 -2.48
CA VAL A 20 -9.83 -6.65 -3.30
C VAL A 20 -10.50 -5.56 -4.15
N LEU A 21 -10.32 -4.31 -3.77
CA LEU A 21 -10.90 -3.16 -4.48
C LEU A 21 -10.08 -2.76 -5.69
N HIS A 22 -8.76 -2.98 -5.64
CA HIS A 22 -7.86 -2.72 -6.75
C HIS A 22 -6.67 -3.65 -6.67
N TRP A 23 -6.33 -4.28 -7.80
CA TRP A 23 -5.15 -5.12 -7.98
C TRP A 23 -4.57 -4.90 -9.37
N GLN A 24 -3.44 -4.23 -9.43
CA GLN A 24 -2.74 -3.95 -10.68
C GLN A 24 -1.25 -4.28 -10.52
N PRO A 25 -0.86 -5.54 -10.77
CA PRO A 25 0.54 -5.93 -10.67
C PRO A 25 1.37 -5.22 -11.74
N ALA A 26 2.57 -4.73 -11.33
CA ALA A 26 3.51 -4.12 -12.24
C ALA A 26 3.95 -5.12 -13.34
N ALA A 27 4.07 -4.64 -14.57
CA ALA A 27 4.53 -5.44 -15.71
C ALA A 27 5.87 -4.89 -16.21
N THR A 28 6.98 -5.54 -15.84
CA THR A 28 8.31 -5.21 -16.35
C THR A 28 9.07 -6.47 -16.74
N PRO A 29 9.97 -6.43 -17.74
CA PRO A 29 10.66 -7.63 -18.24
C PRO A 29 11.48 -8.40 -17.19
N SER A 30 11.92 -7.73 -16.11
CA SER A 30 12.74 -8.33 -15.05
C SER A 30 11.93 -8.78 -13.83
N LEU A 31 10.59 -8.68 -13.89
CA LEU A 31 9.69 -8.98 -12.78
C LEU A 31 8.76 -10.13 -13.18
N ARG A 32 8.72 -11.16 -12.35
CA ARG A 32 7.69 -12.19 -12.36
C ARG A 32 6.83 -12.01 -11.12
N ILE A 33 5.51 -12.00 -11.31
CA ILE A 33 4.55 -11.99 -10.21
C ILE A 33 3.66 -13.24 -10.33
N ASP A 34 3.72 -14.09 -9.31
CA ASP A 34 2.80 -15.21 -9.15
C ASP A 34 1.73 -14.79 -8.14
N HIS A 35 0.45 -14.77 -8.51
CA HIS A 35 -0.63 -14.33 -7.63
C HIS A 35 -1.89 -15.16 -7.82
N GLY A 36 -2.71 -15.22 -6.75
CA GLY A 36 -4.00 -15.93 -6.72
C GLY A 36 -5.20 -15.01 -6.52
N ILE A 37 -5.05 -13.68 -6.68
CA ILE A 37 -6.10 -12.70 -6.45
C ILE A 37 -6.46 -11.95 -7.72
N ALA A 38 -7.68 -11.41 -7.74
CA ALA A 38 -8.19 -10.56 -8.81
C ALA A 38 -8.99 -9.41 -8.20
N GLU A 39 -9.06 -8.30 -8.93
CA GLU A 39 -9.92 -7.17 -8.57
C GLU A 39 -11.37 -7.61 -8.46
N GLY A 40 -12.09 -7.14 -7.44
CA GLY A 40 -13.45 -7.56 -7.11
C GLY A 40 -13.54 -8.89 -6.35
N GLY A 41 -12.42 -9.66 -6.25
CA GLY A 41 -12.37 -10.90 -5.48
C GLY A 41 -12.36 -10.66 -3.97
N ALA A 42 -12.57 -11.74 -3.20
CA ALA A 42 -12.52 -11.70 -1.74
C ALA A 42 -11.33 -12.49 -1.19
N ILE A 43 -10.66 -11.92 -0.21
CA ILE A 43 -9.67 -12.65 0.62
C ILE A 43 -10.42 -13.33 1.75
N SER A 44 -10.34 -14.65 1.75
CA SER A 44 -11.06 -15.53 2.65
C SER A 44 -10.21 -15.91 3.87
N PRO A 45 -10.81 -16.15 5.06
CA PRO A 45 -10.08 -16.66 6.21
C PRO A 45 -9.76 -18.18 6.14
N TYR A 46 -10.21 -18.86 5.08
CA TYR A 46 -10.08 -20.33 4.96
C TYR A 46 -8.79 -20.78 4.27
N TYR A 47 -8.02 -19.85 3.72
CA TYR A 47 -6.75 -20.12 3.02
C TYR A 47 -5.62 -19.30 3.63
N ASP A 48 -4.38 -19.64 3.23
CA ASP A 48 -3.19 -18.87 3.58
C ASP A 48 -3.36 -17.39 3.18
N ALA A 49 -2.91 -16.50 4.04
CA ALA A 49 -2.92 -15.06 3.79
C ALA A 49 -1.93 -14.62 2.68
N MET A 50 -1.07 -15.50 2.18
CA MET A 50 -0.17 -15.21 1.07
C MET A 50 -0.95 -15.09 -0.23
N VAL A 51 -0.94 -13.89 -0.82
CA VAL A 51 -1.72 -13.58 -2.03
C VAL A 51 -0.89 -13.43 -3.27
N ALA A 52 0.40 -13.10 -3.15
CA ALA A 52 1.30 -12.99 -4.28
C ALA A 52 2.77 -13.19 -3.90
N LYS A 53 3.59 -13.52 -4.91
CA LYS A 53 5.05 -13.51 -4.86
C LYS A 53 5.59 -12.60 -5.95
N LEU A 54 6.43 -11.66 -5.56
CA LEU A 54 7.17 -10.79 -6.47
C LEU A 54 8.61 -11.30 -6.57
N ILE A 55 9.05 -11.64 -7.76
CA ILE A 55 10.34 -12.27 -8.02
C ILE A 55 11.07 -11.44 -9.06
N VAL A 56 12.27 -10.98 -8.71
CA VAL A 56 13.12 -10.21 -9.60
C VAL A 56 14.50 -10.86 -9.72
N HIS A 57 15.15 -10.61 -10.83
CA HIS A 57 16.56 -10.94 -11.04
C HIS A 57 17.37 -9.64 -11.21
N GLY A 58 18.46 -9.49 -10.48
CA GLY A 58 19.41 -8.36 -10.56
C GLY A 58 20.80 -8.85 -10.92
N HIS A 59 21.66 -7.94 -11.40
CA HIS A 59 23.07 -8.22 -11.67
C HIS A 59 23.84 -8.52 -10.39
N ASP A 60 23.44 -7.86 -9.31
CA ASP A 60 23.97 -8.05 -7.97
C ASP A 60 22.85 -7.86 -6.93
N ARG A 61 23.23 -7.96 -5.64
CA ARG A 61 22.28 -7.83 -4.53
C ARG A 61 21.61 -6.46 -4.51
N GLU A 62 22.34 -5.39 -4.71
CA GLU A 62 21.82 -4.02 -4.66
C GLU A 62 20.85 -3.75 -5.82
N ASP A 63 21.17 -4.23 -7.02
CA ASP A 63 20.27 -4.13 -8.17
C ASP A 63 19.00 -4.94 -7.95
N ALA A 64 19.10 -6.15 -7.38
CA ALA A 64 17.94 -6.98 -7.04
C ALA A 64 17.06 -6.29 -5.99
N ILE A 65 17.64 -5.69 -4.94
CA ILE A 65 16.90 -4.95 -3.92
C ILE A 65 16.17 -3.76 -4.56
N ARG A 66 16.87 -2.94 -5.34
CA ARG A 66 16.30 -1.78 -6.02
C ARG A 66 15.11 -2.16 -6.92
N ARG A 67 15.27 -3.22 -7.73
CA ARG A 67 14.20 -3.72 -8.61
C ARG A 67 13.00 -4.24 -7.81
N LEU A 68 13.24 -4.94 -6.71
CA LEU A 68 12.17 -5.49 -5.88
C LEU A 68 11.40 -4.38 -5.15
N VAL A 69 12.08 -3.35 -4.65
CA VAL A 69 11.44 -2.15 -4.09
C VAL A 69 10.56 -1.47 -5.14
N THR A 70 11.09 -1.23 -6.35
CA THR A 70 10.33 -0.66 -7.46
C THR A 70 9.11 -1.52 -7.82
N ALA A 71 9.26 -2.85 -7.80
CA ALA A 71 8.17 -3.78 -8.07
C ALA A 71 7.06 -3.70 -7.02
N ILE A 72 7.43 -3.63 -5.73
CA ILE A 72 6.47 -3.47 -4.63
C ILE A 72 5.72 -2.13 -4.75
N ASP A 73 6.45 -1.03 -4.97
CA ASP A 73 5.86 0.30 -5.11
C ASP A 73 4.93 0.40 -6.35
N GLY A 74 5.24 -0.34 -7.41
CA GLY A 74 4.45 -0.40 -8.65
C GLY A 74 3.33 -1.45 -8.67
N THR A 75 3.09 -2.16 -7.55
CA THR A 75 2.07 -3.22 -7.46
C THR A 75 1.04 -2.86 -6.38
N PRO A 76 0.11 -1.92 -6.66
CA PRO A 76 -0.89 -1.52 -5.68
C PRO A 76 -1.91 -2.64 -5.41
N LEU A 77 -2.18 -2.88 -4.13
CA LEU A 77 -3.28 -3.67 -3.62
C LEU A 77 -4.11 -2.81 -2.69
N LEU A 78 -5.38 -2.59 -3.01
CA LEU A 78 -6.30 -1.80 -2.19
C LEU A 78 -7.49 -2.64 -1.73
N GLY A 79 -8.07 -2.26 -0.59
CA GLY A 79 -9.26 -2.88 -0.01
C GLY A 79 -8.98 -3.77 1.20
N VAL A 80 -7.73 -4.25 1.36
CA VAL A 80 -7.32 -5.09 2.48
C VAL A 80 -5.93 -4.66 2.98
N ALA A 81 -5.71 -4.73 4.29
CA ALA A 81 -4.38 -4.46 4.82
C ALA A 81 -3.40 -5.58 4.41
N HIS A 82 -2.16 -5.21 4.15
CA HIS A 82 -1.12 -6.11 3.65
C HIS A 82 0.29 -5.65 4.03
N ASN A 83 1.27 -6.53 3.91
CA ASN A 83 2.64 -6.31 4.36
C ASN A 83 3.57 -5.60 3.36
N ALA A 84 3.10 -5.09 2.22
CA ALA A 84 3.96 -4.54 1.16
C ALA A 84 4.89 -3.43 1.66
N ARG A 85 4.37 -2.46 2.43
CA ARG A 85 5.19 -1.39 3.00
C ARG A 85 6.28 -1.94 3.95
N PHE A 86 5.91 -2.85 4.81
CA PHE A 86 6.87 -3.52 5.70
C PHE A 86 7.97 -4.23 4.92
N LEU A 87 7.63 -4.98 3.86
CA LEU A 87 8.60 -5.63 2.98
C LEU A 87 9.56 -4.63 2.35
N ARG A 88 9.04 -3.51 1.86
CA ARG A 88 9.83 -2.41 1.31
C ARG A 88 10.81 -1.85 2.34
N ASP A 89 10.33 -1.57 3.54
CA ASP A 89 11.14 -0.98 4.62
C ASP A 89 12.23 -1.97 5.09
N VAL A 90 11.93 -3.28 5.14
CA VAL A 90 12.93 -4.35 5.38
C VAL A 90 14.00 -4.38 4.29
N LEU A 91 13.61 -4.34 3.01
CA LEU A 91 14.55 -4.34 1.87
C LEU A 91 15.51 -3.16 1.92
N LEU A 92 15.05 -2.01 2.39
CA LEU A 92 15.86 -0.79 2.52
C LEU A 92 16.67 -0.74 3.82
N HIS A 93 16.41 -1.63 4.77
CA HIS A 93 17.08 -1.65 6.06
C HIS A 93 18.58 -2.00 5.90
N PRO A 94 19.50 -1.30 6.60
CA PRO A 94 20.94 -1.54 6.49
C PRO A 94 21.35 -3.00 6.73
N ASP A 95 20.74 -3.67 7.70
CA ASP A 95 21.06 -5.08 8.01
C ASP A 95 20.64 -6.02 6.89
N PHE A 96 19.53 -5.76 6.21
CA PHE A 96 19.12 -6.54 5.05
C PHE A 96 20.07 -6.30 3.87
N ARG A 97 20.42 -5.05 3.58
CA ARG A 97 21.36 -4.70 2.49
C ARG A 97 22.73 -5.31 2.68
N SER A 98 23.23 -5.30 3.92
CA SER A 98 24.54 -5.90 4.28
C SER A 98 24.50 -7.41 4.54
N ALA A 99 23.37 -8.08 4.29
CA ALA A 99 23.17 -9.51 4.52
C ALA A 99 23.40 -9.97 5.99
N ARG A 100 23.16 -9.08 6.96
CA ARG A 100 23.27 -9.38 8.40
C ARG A 100 21.95 -9.75 9.07
N LEU A 101 20.86 -9.75 8.31
CA LEU A 101 19.55 -10.09 8.85
C LEU A 101 19.51 -11.56 9.28
N THR A 102 19.09 -11.81 10.51
CA THR A 102 18.88 -13.15 11.08
C THR A 102 17.40 -13.47 11.21
N THR A 103 17.04 -14.72 11.44
CA THR A 103 15.65 -15.14 11.64
C THR A 103 15.03 -14.59 12.92
N THR A 104 15.85 -14.22 13.91
CA THR A 104 15.40 -13.62 15.19
C THR A 104 15.23 -12.11 15.12
N ARG A 105 15.65 -11.48 14.00
CA ARG A 105 15.69 -10.01 13.91
C ARG A 105 14.31 -9.36 14.03
N LEU A 106 13.27 -10.04 13.56
CA LEU A 106 11.90 -9.54 13.68
C LEU A 106 11.45 -9.46 15.13
N ASP A 107 11.78 -10.47 15.94
CA ASP A 107 11.45 -10.50 17.38
C ASP A 107 12.23 -9.39 18.13
N GLU A 108 13.49 -9.17 17.78
CA GLU A 108 14.30 -8.08 18.31
C GLU A 108 13.69 -6.72 17.98
N TRP A 109 13.31 -6.49 16.72
CA TRP A 109 12.63 -5.26 16.31
C TRP A 109 11.30 -5.04 17.01
N ALA A 110 10.56 -6.11 17.27
CA ALA A 110 9.31 -6.03 18.02
C ALA A 110 9.56 -5.66 19.50
N ALA A 111 10.58 -6.25 20.13
CA ALA A 111 10.96 -5.94 21.49
C ALA A 111 11.48 -4.50 21.66
N ASP A 112 12.24 -4.02 20.68
CA ASP A 112 12.83 -2.68 20.66
C ASP A 112 11.85 -1.58 20.20
N GLY A 113 10.64 -1.93 19.77
CA GLY A 113 9.67 -0.97 19.20
C GLY A 113 10.16 -0.29 17.93
N ALA A 114 10.84 -1.04 17.07
CA ALA A 114 11.48 -0.50 15.87
C ALA A 114 10.50 0.26 14.95
N PRO A 115 10.93 1.38 14.36
CA PRO A 115 10.05 2.25 13.54
C PRO A 115 9.36 1.53 12.39
N LEU A 116 9.98 0.50 11.79
CA LEU A 116 9.40 -0.26 10.70
C LEU A 116 8.19 -1.14 11.12
N LEU A 117 7.99 -1.35 12.41
CA LEU A 117 6.83 -2.02 13.00
C LEU A 117 5.81 -1.03 13.59
N GLN A 118 6.04 0.27 13.43
CA GLN A 118 5.09 1.30 13.84
C GLN A 118 4.21 1.69 12.66
N ARG A 119 2.89 1.72 12.92
CA ARG A 119 1.93 2.13 11.89
C ARG A 119 2.20 3.57 11.44
N PRO A 120 2.40 3.80 10.14
CA PRO A 120 2.65 5.14 9.64
C PRO A 120 1.42 6.04 9.84
N VAL A 121 1.66 7.24 10.33
CA VAL A 121 0.64 8.28 10.46
C VAL A 121 0.70 9.16 9.20
N PRO A 122 -0.43 9.41 8.52
CA PRO A 122 -0.44 10.28 7.36
C PRO A 122 -0.10 11.72 7.77
N ASP A 123 0.81 12.33 7.03
CA ASP A 123 1.13 13.75 7.15
C ASP A 123 0.06 14.64 6.48
N ASP A 124 0.17 15.96 6.63
CA ASP A 124 -0.79 16.90 6.07
C ASP A 124 -0.84 16.84 4.53
N SER A 125 0.28 16.55 3.88
CA SER A 125 0.32 16.41 2.41
C SER A 125 -0.43 15.17 1.94
N THR A 126 -0.35 14.07 2.66
CA THR A 126 -1.10 12.84 2.41
C THR A 126 -2.60 13.07 2.58
N TRP A 127 -3.00 13.77 3.64
CA TRP A 127 -4.40 14.15 3.86
C TRP A 127 -4.94 15.05 2.74
N LEU A 128 -4.15 16.06 2.33
CA LEU A 128 -4.53 16.97 1.26
C LEU A 128 -4.70 16.22 -0.07
N LEU A 129 -3.77 15.32 -0.40
CA LEU A 129 -3.85 14.51 -1.61
C LEU A 129 -5.09 13.60 -1.59
N ALA A 130 -5.36 12.95 -0.46
CA ALA A 130 -6.54 12.11 -0.30
C ALA A 130 -7.84 12.93 -0.48
N ALA A 131 -7.89 14.13 0.08
CA ALA A 131 -9.03 15.04 -0.10
C ALA A 131 -9.20 15.47 -1.55
N ALA A 132 -8.12 15.79 -2.24
CA ALA A 132 -8.16 16.17 -3.65
C ALA A 132 -8.62 15.02 -4.56
N LEU A 133 -8.15 13.80 -4.30
CA LEU A 133 -8.57 12.60 -5.04
C LEU A 133 -10.05 12.27 -4.77
N ALA A 134 -10.50 12.35 -3.51
CA ALA A 134 -11.90 12.11 -3.14
C ALA A 134 -12.83 13.16 -3.78
N ALA A 135 -12.42 14.43 -3.82
CA ALA A 135 -13.17 15.48 -4.48
C ALA A 135 -13.37 15.24 -5.98
N ARG A 136 -12.42 14.58 -6.64
CA ARG A 136 -12.50 14.23 -8.07
C ARG A 136 -13.26 12.92 -8.32
N GLY A 137 -13.28 12.01 -7.34
CA GLY A 137 -13.88 10.69 -7.49
C GLY A 137 -15.41 10.69 -7.56
N ASP A 138 -16.07 11.72 -7.04
CA ASP A 138 -17.52 11.87 -7.09
C ASP A 138 -18.05 12.41 -8.44
N LEU A 139 -17.17 12.69 -9.39
CA LEU A 139 -17.57 13.10 -10.75
C LEU A 139 -17.90 11.86 -11.57
N PRO A 140 -19.11 11.73 -12.13
CA PRO A 140 -19.44 10.64 -13.04
C PRO A 140 -18.46 10.61 -14.22
N ALA A 141 -18.03 9.40 -14.62
CA ALA A 141 -17.19 9.23 -15.79
C ALA A 141 -17.87 9.87 -17.02
N GLY A 142 -17.24 10.88 -17.59
CA GLY A 142 -17.81 11.65 -18.72
C GLY A 142 -18.53 12.93 -18.32
N ALA A 143 -18.64 13.28 -17.06
CA ALA A 143 -18.99 14.63 -16.68
C ALA A 143 -17.90 15.58 -17.14
N ALA A 144 -18.20 16.43 -18.13
CA ALA A 144 -17.28 17.45 -18.57
C ALA A 144 -16.96 18.35 -17.37
N ALA A 145 -15.68 18.34 -16.95
CA ALA A 145 -15.20 19.34 -16.01
C ALA A 145 -15.47 20.70 -16.66
N GLY A 146 -16.50 21.40 -16.22
CA GLY A 146 -16.82 22.72 -16.78
C GLY A 146 -18.30 23.04 -16.99
N LEU A 147 -19.21 22.08 -16.96
CA LEU A 147 -20.66 22.41 -16.99
C LEU A 147 -21.15 22.62 -15.54
N ARG A 148 -20.86 23.78 -14.98
CA ARG A 148 -21.41 24.22 -13.71
C ARG A 148 -22.28 25.47 -13.90
N SER A 149 -23.38 25.53 -13.15
CA SER A 149 -24.11 26.75 -12.95
C SER A 149 -23.16 27.85 -12.49
N PRO A 150 -23.28 29.12 -12.91
CA PRO A 150 -22.41 30.19 -12.46
C PRO A 150 -22.49 30.32 -10.94
N GLY A 151 -21.44 29.92 -10.27
CA GLY A 151 -21.29 29.95 -8.82
C GLY A 151 -20.24 28.95 -8.33
N VAL A 152 -19.47 29.35 -7.31
CA VAL A 152 -18.47 28.48 -6.67
C VAL A 152 -19.20 27.41 -5.84
N ALA A 153 -19.15 26.16 -6.28
CA ALA A 153 -19.67 25.04 -5.51
C ALA A 153 -18.59 24.51 -4.56
N TRP A 154 -18.87 24.58 -3.26
CA TRP A 154 -18.03 23.98 -2.22
C TRP A 154 -18.53 22.59 -1.86
N GLN A 155 -17.64 21.61 -1.95
CA GLN A 155 -17.89 20.26 -1.44
C GLN A 155 -17.23 20.11 -0.08
N THR A 156 -17.95 19.56 0.89
CA THR A 156 -17.37 19.20 2.19
C THR A 156 -17.06 17.71 2.17
N LEU A 157 -15.80 17.39 2.40
CA LEU A 157 -15.26 16.04 2.47
C LEU A 157 -14.88 15.74 3.90
N GLU A 158 -15.24 14.54 4.36
CA GLU A 158 -14.86 14.03 5.66
C GLU A 158 -14.02 12.76 5.45
N LEU A 159 -12.76 12.83 5.82
CA LEU A 159 -11.81 11.73 5.71
C LEU A 159 -11.49 11.18 7.09
N ARG A 160 -11.40 9.86 7.19
CA ARG A 160 -11.02 9.17 8.43
C ARG A 160 -9.86 8.24 8.20
N CYS A 161 -8.88 8.28 9.09
CA CYS A 161 -7.76 7.35 9.10
C CYS A 161 -7.31 7.09 10.54
N GLN A 162 -7.23 5.83 10.95
CA GLN A 162 -6.71 5.41 12.27
C GLN A 162 -7.37 6.11 13.47
N GLY A 163 -8.68 6.37 13.39
CA GLY A 163 -9.43 7.07 14.44
C GLY A 163 -9.33 8.60 14.36
N GLU A 164 -8.40 9.15 13.60
CA GLU A 164 -8.37 10.58 13.27
C GLU A 164 -9.38 10.90 12.18
N GLN A 165 -10.09 12.02 12.34
CA GLN A 165 -11.07 12.52 11.38
C GLN A 165 -10.72 13.94 11.00
N ARG A 166 -10.66 14.22 9.70
CA ARG A 166 -10.43 15.56 9.17
C ARG A 166 -11.53 15.95 8.19
N ARG A 167 -11.91 17.22 8.27
CA ARG A 167 -12.91 17.82 7.37
C ARG A 167 -12.24 18.83 6.45
N TRP A 168 -12.49 18.67 5.17
CA TRP A 168 -11.95 19.51 4.10
C TRP A 168 -13.06 20.19 3.34
N ARG A 169 -12.79 21.39 2.84
CA ARG A 169 -13.66 22.06 1.88
C ARG A 169 -12.91 22.17 0.57
N ALA A 170 -13.42 21.54 -0.47
CA ALA A 170 -12.87 21.59 -1.82
C ALA A 170 -13.74 22.48 -2.70
N CYS A 171 -13.10 23.35 -3.46
CA CYS A 171 -13.67 24.04 -4.59
C CYS A 171 -13.09 23.40 -5.84
N LEU A 172 -13.97 22.91 -6.71
CA LEU A 172 -13.56 22.39 -8.01
C LEU A 172 -13.91 23.47 -9.03
N ASP A 173 -12.90 24.13 -9.58
CA ASP A 173 -13.03 25.08 -10.70
C ASP A 173 -13.15 24.35 -12.03
#